data_b6dfa1c7a11b2e217ce2284f54e0a41d
#
_entry.id   b6dfa1c7a11b2e217ce2284f54e0a41d
#
_cell.length_a   1.000
_cell.length_b   1.000
_cell.length_c   1.000
_cell.angle_alpha   90.00
_cell.angle_beta   90.00
_cell.angle_gamma   90.00
#
_symmetry.space_group_name_H-M   'P 1'
#
loop_
_entity.id
_entity.type
_entity.pdbx_description
1 polymer ?
#
loop_
_entity_poly.entity_id
_entity_poly.type
_entity_poly.pdbx_seq_one_letter_code
_entity_poly.pdbx_strand_id
1 'polypeptide(L)'
;MPTAVAGPEIERLIQLLARLPGLGPRSARRAALHLIKKRELLMAPLTSALQTAMDKIEICKTCGNIDTQNPCTVCTDMRRDPSIIVVVADVADLWALERAHAVNGRYHVLGGTLSPLDGIGPQDLSIDALVSRAHDPAVKEVILALNATVDGQTTAHYITELLHDANVTVTRLAHGVPVGGELDYLDEGTLSAALRSRTPL
;
A
#
# COMPACT_ATOMS: atom_id res chain seq x y z
N MET A 1 -7.03 40.63 1.16
CA MET A 1 -6.45 39.53 1.94
C MET A 1 -7.48 39.14 3.00
N PRO A 2 -7.86 37.89 3.18
CA PRO A 2 -8.77 37.51 4.25
C PRO A 2 -8.09 37.83 5.58
N THR A 3 -8.74 38.63 6.42
CA THR A 3 -8.29 38.95 7.77
C THR A 3 -8.19 37.68 8.57
N ALA A 4 -7.00 37.35 9.10
CA ALA A 4 -6.80 36.23 9.99
C ALA A 4 -7.74 36.38 11.20
N VAL A 5 -8.57 35.39 11.44
CA VAL A 5 -9.55 35.36 12.54
C VAL A 5 -8.94 34.82 13.83
N ALA A 6 -7.81 34.15 13.72
CA ALA A 6 -7.09 33.51 14.85
C ALA A 6 -5.62 33.88 14.82
N GLY A 7 -4.91 33.65 15.94
CA GLY A 7 -3.47 33.84 16.00
C GLY A 7 -2.71 32.95 15.00
N PRO A 8 -1.46 33.34 14.65
CA PRO A 8 -0.69 32.67 13.58
C PRO A 8 -0.46 31.16 13.83
N GLU A 9 -0.35 30.71 15.06
CA GLU A 9 -0.16 29.31 15.45
C GLU A 9 -1.41 28.48 15.15
N ILE A 10 -2.60 29.06 15.39
CA ILE A 10 -3.88 28.40 15.10
C ILE A 10 -4.11 28.32 13.58
N GLU A 11 -3.83 29.42 12.87
CA GLU A 11 -3.91 29.45 11.41
C GLU A 11 -2.94 28.44 10.78
N ARG A 12 -1.73 28.30 11.33
CA ARG A 12 -0.75 27.32 10.88
C ARG A 12 -1.24 25.87 11.09
N LEU A 13 -1.83 25.57 12.24
CA LEU A 13 -2.45 24.28 12.52
C LEU A 13 -3.56 23.95 11.51
N ILE A 14 -4.45 24.92 11.25
CA ILE A 14 -5.53 24.77 10.27
C ILE A 14 -4.97 24.49 8.87
N GLN A 15 -3.94 25.21 8.44
CA GLN A 15 -3.29 25.01 7.14
C GLN A 15 -2.67 23.64 7.00
N LEU A 16 -2.02 23.12 8.05
CA LEU A 16 -1.42 21.78 8.04
C LEU A 16 -2.49 20.69 7.99
N LEU A 17 -3.54 20.83 8.79
CA LEU A 17 -4.66 19.89 8.74
C LEU A 17 -5.37 19.90 7.38
N ALA A 18 -5.47 21.06 6.71
CA ALA A 18 -6.09 21.17 5.40
C ALA A 18 -5.28 20.51 4.25
N ARG A 19 -4.02 20.13 4.52
CA ARG A 19 -3.19 19.38 3.57
C ARG A 19 -3.42 17.86 3.64
N LEU A 20 -4.10 17.39 4.69
CA LEU A 20 -4.40 15.97 4.83
C LEU A 20 -5.51 15.57 3.85
N PRO A 21 -5.39 14.40 3.18
CA PRO A 21 -6.42 13.90 2.28
C PRO A 21 -7.78 13.81 3.00
N GLY A 22 -8.85 14.24 2.33
CA GLY A 22 -10.20 14.26 2.89
C GLY A 22 -10.51 15.42 3.85
N LEU A 23 -9.51 16.22 4.24
CA LEU A 23 -9.69 17.39 5.10
C LEU A 23 -9.64 18.69 4.29
N GLY A 24 -10.80 19.10 3.76
CA GLY A 24 -10.91 20.42 3.14
C GLY A 24 -10.83 21.58 4.17
N PRO A 25 -10.69 22.84 3.73
CA PRO A 25 -10.47 24.00 4.62
C PRO A 25 -11.51 24.16 5.74
N ARG A 26 -12.79 23.83 5.46
CA ARG A 26 -13.86 23.89 6.47
C ARG A 26 -13.70 22.79 7.53
N SER A 27 -13.41 21.56 7.10
CA SER A 27 -13.22 20.42 7.98
C SER A 27 -11.96 20.57 8.83
N ALA A 28 -10.87 21.06 8.24
CA ALA A 28 -9.63 21.37 8.95
C ALA A 28 -9.83 22.40 10.06
N ARG A 29 -10.58 23.49 9.80
CA ARG A 29 -10.93 24.49 10.83
C ARG A 29 -11.76 23.88 11.96
N ARG A 30 -12.75 23.05 11.63
CA ARG A 30 -13.55 22.35 12.64
C ARG A 30 -12.72 21.38 13.48
N ALA A 31 -11.81 20.64 12.85
CA ALA A 31 -10.89 19.74 13.53
C ALA A 31 -9.96 20.50 14.48
N ALA A 32 -9.33 21.59 14.03
CA ALA A 32 -8.48 22.44 14.85
C ALA A 32 -9.22 22.99 16.08
N LEU A 33 -10.42 23.52 15.89
CA LEU A 33 -11.24 24.02 17.01
C LEU A 33 -11.64 22.89 17.98
N HIS A 34 -11.92 21.70 17.48
CA HIS A 34 -12.24 20.56 18.32
C HIS A 34 -11.03 20.12 19.16
N LEU A 35 -9.84 20.05 18.56
CA LEU A 35 -8.58 19.75 19.26
C LEU A 35 -8.30 20.80 20.35
N ILE A 36 -8.43 22.10 20.03
CA ILE A 36 -8.17 23.20 20.97
C ILE A 36 -9.12 23.13 22.16
N LYS A 37 -10.42 22.89 21.92
CA LYS A 37 -11.43 22.76 23.00
C LYS A 37 -11.19 21.53 23.89
N LYS A 38 -10.55 20.49 23.37
CA LYS A 38 -10.25 19.24 24.08
C LYS A 38 -8.72 19.07 24.23
N ARG A 39 -8.04 20.13 24.65
CA ARG A 39 -6.59 20.20 24.66
C ARG A 39 -5.93 19.02 25.39
N GLU A 40 -6.30 18.80 26.64
CA GLU A 40 -5.68 17.75 27.48
C GLU A 40 -6.17 16.36 27.07
N LEU A 41 -7.43 16.23 26.66
CA LEU A 41 -8.04 14.94 26.39
C LEU A 41 -7.68 14.41 24.99
N LEU A 42 -7.43 15.28 24.01
CA LEU A 42 -7.25 14.88 22.61
C LEU A 42 -6.01 15.49 21.95
N MET A 43 -5.79 16.81 22.10
CA MET A 43 -4.69 17.47 21.39
C MET A 43 -3.33 17.01 21.92
N ALA A 44 -3.13 16.98 23.24
CA ALA A 44 -1.88 16.58 23.85
C ALA A 44 -1.53 15.09 23.56
N PRO A 45 -2.43 14.12 23.74
CA PRO A 45 -2.16 12.73 23.36
C PRO A 45 -1.87 12.56 21.85
N LEU A 46 -2.59 13.27 20.98
CA LEU A 46 -2.35 13.24 19.53
C LEU A 46 -0.95 13.76 19.18
N THR A 47 -0.54 14.87 19.80
CA THR A 47 0.80 15.44 19.60
C THR A 47 1.88 14.44 20.03
N SER A 48 1.71 13.83 21.20
CA SER A 48 2.64 12.80 21.71
C SER A 48 2.69 11.57 20.79
N ALA A 49 1.55 11.11 20.28
CA ALA A 49 1.48 9.98 19.36
C ALA A 49 2.18 10.27 18.04
N LEU A 50 1.95 11.47 17.47
CA LEU A 50 2.62 11.90 16.24
C LEU A 50 4.13 11.99 16.42
N GLN A 51 4.61 12.56 17.55
CA GLN A 51 6.04 12.63 17.84
C GLN A 51 6.64 11.23 17.98
N THR A 52 5.99 10.35 18.75
CA THR A 52 6.45 8.96 18.92
C THR A 52 6.50 8.21 17.59
N ALA A 53 5.50 8.41 16.73
CA ALA A 53 5.48 7.81 15.41
C ALA A 53 6.66 8.31 14.55
N MET A 54 6.89 9.63 14.50
CA MET A 54 8.01 10.22 13.77
C MET A 54 9.36 9.66 14.23
N ASP A 55 9.53 9.45 15.52
CA ASP A 55 10.81 8.99 16.10
C ASP A 55 11.05 7.48 15.87
N LYS A 56 10.01 6.69 15.65
CA LYS A 56 10.09 5.21 15.61
C LYS A 56 9.78 4.59 14.26
N ILE A 57 9.16 5.33 13.33
CA ILE A 57 8.80 4.78 12.02
C ILE A 57 10.09 4.44 11.25
N GLU A 58 10.15 3.19 10.79
CA GLU A 58 11.20 2.67 9.93
C GLU A 58 10.61 1.93 8.72
N ILE A 59 11.33 1.96 7.61
CA ILE A 59 11.05 1.11 6.46
C ILE A 59 11.75 -0.23 6.68
N CYS A 60 11.00 -1.32 6.66
CA CYS A 60 11.54 -2.66 6.81
C CYS A 60 12.52 -2.99 5.68
N LYS A 61 13.78 -3.25 6.01
CA LYS A 61 14.84 -3.58 5.05
C LYS A 61 14.60 -4.90 4.30
N THR A 62 13.74 -5.77 4.84
CA THR A 62 13.42 -7.07 4.23
C THR A 62 12.29 -6.95 3.21
N CYS A 63 11.22 -6.21 3.50
CA CYS A 63 10.01 -6.26 2.68
C CYS A 63 9.49 -4.89 2.25
N GLY A 64 10.07 -3.77 2.70
CA GLY A 64 9.61 -2.42 2.37
C GLY A 64 8.37 -1.95 3.14
N ASN A 65 7.81 -2.76 4.06
CA ASN A 65 6.70 -2.31 4.92
C ASN A 65 7.14 -1.18 5.86
N ILE A 66 6.20 -0.37 6.28
CA ILE A 66 6.39 0.66 7.31
C ILE A 66 6.01 0.07 8.67
N ASP A 67 6.94 0.13 9.64
CA ASP A 67 6.72 -0.36 11.00
C ASP A 67 7.55 0.48 12.00
N THR A 68 7.49 0.12 13.27
CA THR A 68 8.31 0.69 14.35
C THR A 68 9.43 -0.25 14.81
N GLN A 69 9.67 -1.31 14.05
CA GLN A 69 10.77 -2.27 14.24
C GLN A 69 11.30 -2.79 12.90
N ASN A 70 12.54 -3.26 12.89
CA ASN A 70 13.20 -3.78 11.68
C ASN A 70 14.01 -5.05 12.00
N PRO A 71 13.65 -6.23 11.45
CA PRO A 71 12.54 -6.48 10.51
C PRO A 71 11.17 -6.22 11.12
N CYS A 72 10.17 -5.88 10.28
CA CYS A 72 8.82 -5.53 10.72
C CYS A 72 8.07 -6.72 11.35
N THR A 73 6.96 -6.43 12.03
CA THR A 73 6.08 -7.44 12.66
C THR A 73 5.65 -8.54 11.70
N VAL A 74 5.37 -8.19 10.44
CA VAL A 74 5.00 -9.17 9.39
C VAL A 74 6.17 -10.10 9.06
N CYS A 75 7.38 -9.57 8.94
CA CYS A 75 8.57 -10.37 8.60
C CYS A 75 9.04 -11.26 9.75
N THR A 76 8.78 -10.86 11.00
CA THR A 76 9.18 -11.61 12.20
C THR A 76 8.16 -12.64 12.66
N ASP A 77 6.96 -12.65 12.09
CA ASP A 77 5.92 -13.63 12.43
C ASP A 77 6.27 -15.01 11.87
N MET A 78 6.70 -15.90 12.75
CA MET A 78 7.11 -17.28 12.42
C MET A 78 5.97 -18.19 11.96
N ARG A 79 4.70 -17.75 12.09
CA ARG A 79 3.54 -18.52 11.63
C ARG A 79 3.31 -18.35 10.12
N ARG A 80 4.00 -17.38 9.49
CA ARG A 80 3.86 -17.11 8.06
C ARG A 80 4.65 -18.11 7.23
N ASP A 81 4.04 -18.47 6.12
CA ASP A 81 4.67 -19.36 5.13
C ASP A 81 5.83 -18.62 4.41
N PRO A 82 7.08 -19.03 4.63
CA PRO A 82 8.22 -18.41 3.98
C PRO A 82 8.31 -18.75 2.48
N SER A 83 7.57 -19.72 2.01
CA SER A 83 7.60 -20.16 0.61
C SER A 83 6.79 -19.26 -0.32
N ILE A 84 5.98 -18.35 0.23
CA ILE A 84 5.11 -17.44 -0.52
C ILE A 84 5.56 -15.99 -0.32
N ILE A 85 5.81 -15.27 -1.42
CA ILE A 85 6.02 -13.83 -1.42
C ILE A 85 4.86 -13.15 -2.14
N VAL A 86 4.14 -12.27 -1.43
CA VAL A 86 3.09 -11.41 -2.00
C VAL A 86 3.68 -10.05 -2.31
N VAL A 87 3.69 -9.70 -3.59
CA VAL A 87 4.25 -8.44 -4.10
C VAL A 87 3.13 -7.41 -4.24
N VAL A 88 3.31 -6.26 -3.62
CA VAL A 88 2.36 -5.14 -3.68
C VAL A 88 3.06 -3.87 -4.14
N ALA A 89 2.31 -2.94 -4.73
CA ALA A 89 2.86 -1.66 -5.16
C ALA A 89 3.15 -0.74 -3.98
N ASP A 90 2.23 -0.67 -3.01
CA ASP A 90 2.31 0.26 -1.88
C ASP A 90 2.03 -0.44 -0.54
N VAL A 91 2.45 0.18 0.55
CA VAL A 91 2.20 -0.29 1.92
C VAL A 91 0.69 -0.33 2.23
N ALA A 92 -0.10 0.57 1.65
CA ALA A 92 -1.55 0.58 1.82
C ALA A 92 -2.19 -0.72 1.30
N ASP A 93 -1.69 -1.26 0.19
CA ASP A 93 -2.15 -2.54 -0.38
C ASP A 93 -1.81 -3.71 0.56
N LEU A 94 -0.59 -3.71 1.10
CA LEU A 94 -0.17 -4.69 2.12
C LEU A 94 -1.12 -4.66 3.31
N TRP A 95 -1.39 -3.49 3.87
CA TRP A 95 -2.30 -3.35 5.01
C TRP A 95 -3.74 -3.75 4.68
N ALA A 96 -4.18 -3.56 3.43
CA ALA A 96 -5.50 -4.01 3.00
C ALA A 96 -5.59 -5.54 2.96
N LEU A 97 -4.57 -6.22 2.39
CA LEU A 97 -4.50 -7.68 2.35
C LEU A 97 -4.37 -8.30 3.75
N GLU A 98 -3.60 -7.68 4.64
CA GLU A 98 -3.49 -8.10 6.03
C GLU A 98 -4.83 -8.03 6.77
N ARG A 99 -5.58 -6.92 6.63
CA ARG A 99 -6.92 -6.81 7.23
C ARG A 99 -7.90 -7.84 6.69
N ALA A 100 -7.76 -8.23 5.44
CA ALA A 100 -8.60 -9.26 4.81
C ALA A 100 -8.21 -10.68 5.23
N HIS A 101 -7.04 -10.88 5.87
CA HIS A 101 -6.47 -12.20 6.17
C HIS A 101 -6.45 -13.12 4.95
N ALA A 102 -6.19 -12.54 3.77
CA ALA A 102 -6.34 -13.22 2.48
C ALA A 102 -5.21 -14.24 2.23
N VAL A 103 -4.03 -14.04 2.82
CA VAL A 103 -2.84 -14.87 2.58
C VAL A 103 -1.97 -14.93 3.83
N ASN A 104 -1.35 -16.07 4.06
CA ASN A 104 -0.42 -16.28 5.18
C ASN A 104 1.06 -16.27 4.71
N GLY A 105 1.37 -15.60 3.60
CA GLY A 105 2.72 -15.45 3.07
C GLY A 105 3.48 -14.25 3.66
N ARG A 106 4.71 -14.07 3.17
CA ARG A 106 5.52 -12.88 3.39
C ARG A 106 5.24 -11.86 2.30
N TYR A 107 5.52 -10.58 2.57
CA TYR A 107 5.28 -9.52 1.60
C TYR A 107 6.57 -8.95 1.02
N HIS A 108 6.40 -8.27 -0.13
CA HIS A 108 7.40 -7.38 -0.71
C HIS A 108 6.70 -6.16 -1.30
N VAL A 109 7.07 -4.98 -0.80
CA VAL A 109 6.55 -3.68 -1.26
C VAL A 109 7.52 -3.12 -2.29
N LEU A 110 7.03 -2.82 -3.49
CA LEU A 110 7.84 -2.27 -4.58
C LEU A 110 8.16 -0.78 -4.39
N GLY A 111 7.27 -0.03 -3.73
CA GLY A 111 7.34 1.43 -3.60
C GLY A 111 6.64 2.19 -4.73
N GLY A 112 5.94 1.49 -5.62
CA GLY A 112 5.20 2.05 -6.75
C GLY A 112 5.00 1.05 -7.88
N THR A 113 4.71 1.57 -9.07
CA THR A 113 4.65 0.83 -10.33
C THR A 113 5.48 1.53 -11.39
N LEU A 114 5.94 0.81 -12.41
CA LEU A 114 6.58 1.40 -13.58
C LEU A 114 5.61 2.39 -14.23
N SER A 115 6.04 3.63 -14.40
CA SER A 115 5.24 4.68 -15.04
C SER A 115 6.17 5.58 -15.87
N PRO A 116 6.31 5.32 -17.18
CA PRO A 116 7.13 6.16 -18.06
C PRO A 116 6.66 7.61 -18.11
N LEU A 117 5.35 7.84 -17.95
CA LEU A 117 4.77 9.19 -17.95
C LEU A 117 5.19 9.99 -16.71
N ASP A 118 5.33 9.32 -15.56
CA ASP A 118 5.77 9.93 -14.30
C ASP A 118 7.29 9.82 -14.12
N GLY A 119 8.01 9.24 -15.08
CA GLY A 119 9.46 9.04 -15.03
C GLY A 119 9.91 7.97 -14.05
N ILE A 120 9.02 7.05 -13.62
CA ILE A 120 9.34 5.97 -12.69
C ILE A 120 9.84 4.77 -13.48
N GLY A 121 11.14 4.47 -13.32
CA GLY A 121 11.80 3.32 -13.92
C GLY A 121 12.04 2.17 -12.92
N PRO A 122 12.61 1.05 -13.39
CA PRO A 122 12.92 -0.10 -12.54
C PRO A 122 13.83 0.23 -11.35
N GLN A 123 14.76 1.17 -11.54
CA GLN A 123 15.71 1.62 -10.52
C GLN A 123 15.07 2.40 -9.36
N ASP A 124 13.87 2.91 -9.55
CA ASP A 124 13.12 3.66 -8.55
C ASP A 124 12.26 2.73 -7.67
N LEU A 125 12.19 1.45 -8.04
CA LEU A 125 11.39 0.43 -7.39
C LEU A 125 12.26 -0.65 -6.74
N SER A 126 11.75 -1.33 -5.72
CA SER A 126 12.45 -2.40 -5.00
C SER A 126 12.44 -3.75 -5.75
N ILE A 127 12.61 -3.72 -7.09
CA ILE A 127 12.50 -4.92 -7.94
C ILE A 127 13.73 -5.82 -7.78
N ASP A 128 14.94 -5.28 -7.77
CA ASP A 128 16.18 -6.07 -7.62
C ASP A 128 16.20 -6.85 -6.29
N ALA A 129 15.70 -6.23 -5.22
CA ALA A 129 15.57 -6.89 -3.93
C ALA A 129 14.52 -8.03 -3.96
N LEU A 130 13.43 -7.87 -4.72
CA LEU A 130 12.46 -8.94 -4.95
C LEU A 130 13.09 -10.11 -5.69
N VAL A 131 13.77 -9.85 -6.80
CA VAL A 131 14.46 -10.87 -7.60
C VAL A 131 15.46 -11.64 -6.74
N SER A 132 16.27 -10.95 -5.95
CA SER A 132 17.20 -11.58 -5.01
C SER A 132 16.50 -12.49 -4.01
N ARG A 133 15.36 -12.08 -3.46
CA ARG A 133 14.58 -12.88 -2.51
C ARG A 133 13.91 -14.08 -3.17
N ALA A 134 13.46 -13.95 -4.41
CA ALA A 134 12.82 -15.01 -5.16
C ALA A 134 13.77 -16.17 -5.52
N HIS A 135 15.07 -15.90 -5.55
CA HIS A 135 16.09 -16.95 -5.77
C HIS A 135 16.41 -17.78 -4.49
N ASP A 136 15.84 -17.46 -3.34
CA ASP A 136 15.96 -18.30 -2.16
C ASP A 136 15.25 -19.64 -2.42
N PRO A 137 15.93 -20.79 -2.24
CA PRO A 137 15.33 -22.13 -2.47
C PRO A 137 14.08 -22.41 -1.64
N ALA A 138 13.88 -21.71 -0.54
CA ALA A 138 12.68 -21.79 0.28
C ALA A 138 11.44 -21.18 -0.40
N VAL A 139 11.62 -20.22 -1.30
CA VAL A 139 10.51 -19.56 -2.01
C VAL A 139 10.04 -20.43 -3.15
N LYS A 140 8.72 -20.65 -3.23
CA LYS A 140 8.05 -21.47 -4.24
C LYS A 140 7.08 -20.68 -5.10
N GLU A 141 6.49 -19.63 -4.54
CA GLU A 141 5.50 -18.81 -5.21
C GLU A 141 5.72 -17.32 -4.97
N VAL A 142 5.59 -16.56 -6.06
CA VAL A 142 5.54 -15.10 -6.04
C VAL A 142 4.17 -14.66 -6.56
N ILE A 143 3.34 -14.09 -5.68
CA ILE A 143 1.99 -13.60 -6.01
C ILE A 143 2.08 -12.11 -6.33
N LEU A 144 1.84 -11.72 -7.57
CA LEU A 144 1.80 -10.32 -7.99
C LEU A 144 0.42 -9.73 -7.67
N ALA A 145 0.31 -9.09 -6.50
CA ALA A 145 -0.90 -8.42 -6.02
C ALA A 145 -0.85 -6.94 -6.39
N LEU A 146 -0.72 -6.66 -7.69
CA LEU A 146 -0.66 -5.30 -8.24
C LEU A 146 -2.02 -4.86 -8.77
N ASN A 147 -2.22 -3.54 -8.83
CA ASN A 147 -3.45 -2.96 -9.35
C ASN A 147 -3.67 -3.33 -10.82
N ALA A 148 -4.93 -3.51 -11.22
CA ALA A 148 -5.31 -3.87 -12.60
C ALA A 148 -5.24 -2.66 -13.58
N THR A 149 -4.34 -1.71 -13.33
CA THR A 149 -4.03 -0.57 -14.21
C THR A 149 -3.02 -0.96 -15.28
N VAL A 150 -2.84 -0.13 -16.31
CA VAL A 150 -1.82 -0.33 -17.34
C VAL A 150 -0.43 -0.43 -16.70
N ASP A 151 -0.09 0.49 -15.80
CA ASP A 151 1.20 0.53 -15.11
C ASP A 151 1.41 -0.70 -14.23
N GLY A 152 0.37 -1.14 -13.50
CA GLY A 152 0.43 -2.35 -12.70
C GLY A 152 0.62 -3.62 -13.54
N GLN A 153 -0.04 -3.72 -14.69
CA GLN A 153 0.13 -4.85 -15.62
C GLN A 153 1.50 -4.85 -16.28
N THR A 154 2.01 -3.68 -16.69
CA THR A 154 3.36 -3.52 -17.22
C THR A 154 4.41 -3.92 -16.20
N THR A 155 4.24 -3.49 -14.94
CA THR A 155 5.12 -3.86 -13.84
C THR A 155 5.09 -5.37 -13.57
N ALA A 156 3.88 -5.97 -13.57
CA ALA A 156 3.73 -7.42 -13.39
C ALA A 156 4.43 -8.21 -14.50
N HIS A 157 4.29 -7.77 -15.75
CA HIS A 157 4.94 -8.41 -16.88
C HIS A 157 6.47 -8.33 -16.77
N TYR A 158 6.99 -7.14 -16.49
CA TYR A 158 8.42 -6.91 -16.30
C TYR A 158 9.01 -7.79 -15.19
N ILE A 159 8.36 -7.88 -14.03
CA ILE A 159 8.79 -8.75 -12.92
C ILE A 159 8.74 -10.22 -13.34
N THR A 160 7.71 -10.64 -14.07
CA THR A 160 7.58 -12.03 -14.55
C THR A 160 8.74 -12.42 -15.47
N GLU A 161 9.17 -11.51 -16.35
CA GLU A 161 10.34 -11.74 -17.21
C GLU A 161 11.64 -11.87 -16.40
N LEU A 162 11.85 -11.03 -15.40
CA LEU A 162 13.02 -11.10 -14.53
C LEU A 162 13.06 -12.37 -13.66
N LEU A 163 11.90 -12.95 -13.36
CA LEU A 163 11.80 -14.17 -12.56
C LEU A 163 11.79 -15.46 -13.41
N HIS A 164 11.95 -15.36 -14.74
CA HIS A 164 11.91 -16.51 -15.63
C HIS A 164 12.92 -17.59 -15.24
N ASP A 165 14.12 -17.19 -14.82
CA ASP A 165 15.20 -18.12 -14.43
C ASP A 165 15.14 -18.49 -12.94
N ALA A 166 14.24 -17.91 -12.17
CA ALA A 166 13.98 -18.29 -10.79
C ALA A 166 13.09 -19.56 -10.74
N ASN A 167 13.41 -20.50 -9.86
CA ASN A 167 12.61 -21.72 -9.70
C ASN A 167 11.37 -21.46 -8.84
N VAL A 168 10.54 -20.49 -9.25
CA VAL A 168 9.32 -20.05 -8.54
C VAL A 168 8.12 -20.03 -9.50
N THR A 169 6.94 -20.31 -8.97
CA THR A 169 5.68 -20.09 -9.70
C THR A 169 5.28 -18.62 -9.53
N VAL A 170 5.10 -17.89 -10.63
CA VAL A 170 4.59 -16.52 -10.60
C VAL A 170 3.09 -16.55 -10.85
N THR A 171 2.32 -16.02 -9.92
CA THR A 171 0.85 -15.91 -10.00
C THR A 171 0.41 -14.46 -9.86
N ARG A 172 -0.84 -14.17 -10.21
CA ARG A 172 -1.43 -12.83 -10.04
C ARG A 172 -2.85 -12.94 -9.49
N LEU A 173 -3.36 -11.82 -8.96
CA LEU A 173 -4.75 -11.76 -8.51
C LEU A 173 -5.70 -11.99 -9.70
N ALA A 174 -6.77 -12.74 -9.45
CA ALA A 174 -7.82 -12.96 -10.43
C ALA A 174 -8.54 -11.64 -10.74
N HIS A 175 -8.88 -11.45 -12.01
CA HIS A 175 -9.73 -10.37 -12.45
C HIS A 175 -11.15 -10.91 -12.66
N GLY A 176 -12.17 -10.21 -12.14
CA GLY A 176 -13.53 -10.72 -12.29
C GLY A 176 -14.60 -9.82 -11.68
N VAL A 177 -15.83 -10.33 -11.69
CA VAL A 177 -16.96 -9.68 -11.06
C VAL A 177 -16.79 -9.71 -9.54
N PRO A 178 -16.86 -8.56 -8.84
CA PRO A 178 -16.75 -8.53 -7.39
C PRO A 178 -17.97 -9.24 -6.75
N VAL A 179 -17.73 -9.88 -5.61
CA VAL A 179 -18.79 -10.56 -4.85
C VAL A 179 -19.86 -9.54 -4.44
N GLY A 180 -21.12 -9.79 -4.80
CA GLY A 180 -22.25 -8.88 -4.57
C GLY A 180 -22.38 -7.78 -5.62
N GLY A 181 -21.57 -7.76 -6.66
CA GLY A 181 -21.70 -6.83 -7.79
C GLY A 181 -22.73 -7.29 -8.80
N GLU A 182 -23.57 -6.36 -9.27
CA GLU A 182 -24.51 -6.58 -10.37
C GLU A 182 -23.83 -6.26 -11.70
N LEU A 183 -24.10 -7.07 -12.74
CA LEU A 183 -23.38 -7.00 -14.02
C LEU A 183 -23.59 -5.69 -14.77
N ASP A 184 -24.74 -5.08 -14.67
CA ASP A 184 -25.11 -3.83 -15.35
C ASP A 184 -24.41 -2.58 -14.78
N TYR A 185 -23.81 -2.67 -13.58
CA TYR A 185 -22.99 -1.62 -12.98
C TYR A 185 -21.49 -1.74 -13.28
N LEU A 186 -21.09 -2.80 -14.02
CA LEU A 186 -19.67 -3.04 -14.33
C LEU A 186 -19.35 -2.49 -15.72
N ASP A 187 -18.12 -1.99 -15.85
CA ASP A 187 -17.60 -1.53 -17.13
C ASP A 187 -17.30 -2.71 -18.08
N GLU A 188 -17.27 -2.41 -19.39
CA GLU A 188 -17.06 -3.41 -20.44
C GLU A 188 -15.73 -4.16 -20.30
N GLY A 189 -14.68 -3.49 -19.77
CA GLY A 189 -13.35 -4.09 -19.55
C GLY A 189 -13.41 -5.17 -18.47
N THR A 190 -14.05 -4.87 -17.35
CA THR A 190 -14.25 -5.80 -16.23
C THR A 190 -15.09 -7.01 -16.68
N LEU A 191 -16.18 -6.81 -17.41
CA LEU A 191 -17.01 -7.89 -17.93
C LEU A 191 -16.24 -8.77 -18.92
N SER A 192 -15.47 -8.18 -19.83
CA SER A 192 -14.62 -8.91 -20.76
C SER A 192 -13.55 -9.73 -20.06
N ALA A 193 -12.90 -9.18 -19.03
CA ALA A 193 -11.89 -9.86 -18.23
C ALA A 193 -12.50 -11.05 -17.48
N ALA A 194 -13.65 -10.86 -16.84
CA ALA A 194 -14.38 -11.91 -16.15
C ALA A 194 -14.77 -13.09 -17.06
N LEU A 195 -15.27 -12.79 -18.27
CA LEU A 195 -15.62 -13.81 -19.25
C LEU A 195 -14.40 -14.58 -19.77
N ARG A 196 -13.26 -13.92 -19.94
CA ARG A 196 -12.00 -14.58 -20.37
C ARG A 196 -11.43 -15.46 -19.26
N SER A 197 -11.57 -15.06 -18.00
CA SER A 197 -11.03 -15.74 -16.82
C SER A 197 -12.04 -16.74 -16.22
N ARG A 198 -13.16 -17.03 -16.90
CA ARG A 198 -14.18 -17.96 -16.38
C ARG A 198 -13.59 -19.33 -16.11
N THR A 199 -13.99 -19.92 -14.98
CA THR A 199 -13.61 -21.27 -14.57
C THR A 199 -14.80 -22.23 -14.69
N PRO A 200 -14.59 -23.51 -14.94
CA PRO A 200 -15.62 -24.53 -14.80
C PRO A 200 -16.14 -24.58 -13.35
N LEU A 201 -17.43 -24.93 -13.19
CA LEU A 201 -18.03 -25.17 -11.87
C LEU A 201 -17.72 -26.57 -11.39
#